data_56f453eec346b9da5144c9f919c68e48
#
_entry.id   56f453eec346b9da5144c9f919c68e48
#
_cell.length_a   1.000
_cell.length_b   1.000
_cell.length_c   1.000
_cell.angle_alpha   90.00
_cell.angle_beta   90.00
_cell.angle_gamma   90.00
#
_symmetry.space_group_name_H-M   'P 1'
#
loop_
_entity.id
_entity.type
_entity.pdbx_description
1 polymer ?
#
loop_
_entity_poly.entity_id
_entity_poly.type
_entity_poly.pdbx_seq_one_letter_code
_entity_poly.pdbx_strand_id
1 'polypeptide(L)'
;MKYLVLIGDGMSDLPLKELKGKTPLEAAKTPNMDYLAQNGVCGWVNNVPQSLPPGSDVASMSIFGYDPAKYYTGRGPLEAASLGVKLAKDDVAFRCNLVTVKGGIMKDFTAGHIKTSEARKVMQELDKRLGRKGIKFYPGLSYRHLLVVSSAVVSGAVKTVPPHDITGKKIHKYLPKSDILLELMNESEVILHEMKTKATMIWPWGQGKLPSMPSFKKKYGLTGAVITAVDLLKGMGKTLGLEVINVPGATGYLDTNYIGKAKYALKALKKHDIVFVHVEAPDEAGHEGSIPKKIRAIEDFDKLVVGTVVRGLGSLGARILVLPDHPTPIKYMTHTREAVPFVAWQANDKCQITNVKCWSYNEKELKKSKVRIKHGHELMKKFIGGKI
;
A
#
# COMPACT_ATOMS: atom_id res chain seq x y z
N MET A 1 5.75 8.66 -25.37
CA MET A 1 5.08 7.45 -24.84
C MET A 1 4.49 7.77 -23.48
N LYS A 2 3.25 7.37 -23.19
CA LYS A 2 2.61 7.50 -21.88
C LYS A 2 2.53 6.15 -21.21
N TYR A 3 2.47 6.12 -19.88
CA TYR A 3 2.51 4.89 -19.10
C TYR A 3 1.40 4.87 -18.06
N LEU A 4 0.73 3.73 -17.90
CA LEU A 4 -0.27 3.49 -16.86
C LEU A 4 0.10 2.22 -16.10
N VAL A 5 0.10 2.31 -14.79
CA VAL A 5 0.29 1.15 -13.91
C VAL A 5 -0.98 1.00 -13.07
N LEU A 6 -1.73 -0.07 -13.32
CA LEU A 6 -3.00 -0.36 -12.68
C LEU A 6 -2.78 -1.48 -11.66
N ILE A 7 -2.93 -1.16 -10.39
CA ILE A 7 -2.62 -2.05 -9.27
C ILE A 7 -3.92 -2.48 -8.61
N GLY A 8 -4.24 -3.78 -8.71
CA GLY A 8 -5.31 -4.41 -7.94
C GLY A 8 -4.70 -5.02 -6.68
N ASP A 9 -4.69 -4.26 -5.58
CA ASP A 9 -4.07 -4.64 -4.31
C ASP A 9 -4.60 -5.99 -3.82
N GLY A 10 -3.71 -6.88 -3.42
CA GLY A 10 -4.06 -8.18 -2.86
C GLY A 10 -4.85 -9.10 -3.80
N MET A 11 -4.96 -8.79 -5.11
CA MET A 11 -5.85 -9.49 -6.05
C MET A 11 -5.46 -10.97 -6.24
N SER A 12 -4.17 -11.30 -6.15
CA SER A 12 -3.69 -12.68 -6.28
C SER A 12 -4.05 -13.54 -5.07
N ASP A 13 -4.27 -14.84 -5.30
CA ASP A 13 -4.72 -15.79 -4.27
C ASP A 13 -4.25 -17.21 -4.56
N LEU A 14 -4.56 -18.11 -3.63
CA LEU A 14 -4.37 -19.54 -3.76
C LEU A 14 -5.64 -20.23 -4.28
N PRO A 15 -5.54 -21.43 -4.89
CA PRO A 15 -6.69 -22.22 -5.27
C PRO A 15 -7.56 -22.58 -4.06
N LEU A 16 -8.88 -22.40 -4.18
CA LEU A 16 -9.87 -22.63 -3.13
C LEU A 16 -10.77 -23.83 -3.45
N LYS A 17 -11.07 -24.66 -2.45
CA LYS A 17 -11.98 -25.79 -2.60
C LYS A 17 -13.38 -25.36 -3.02
N GLU A 18 -13.86 -24.27 -2.44
CA GLU A 18 -15.16 -23.64 -2.70
C GLU A 18 -15.32 -23.19 -4.16
N LEU A 19 -14.19 -22.89 -4.83
CA LEU A 19 -14.12 -22.53 -6.24
C LEU A 19 -13.69 -23.73 -7.14
N LYS A 20 -13.83 -24.95 -6.65
CA LYS A 20 -13.43 -26.18 -7.38
C LYS A 20 -11.95 -26.14 -7.81
N GLY A 21 -11.08 -25.65 -6.94
CA GLY A 21 -9.65 -25.55 -7.17
C GLY A 21 -9.19 -24.35 -7.99
N LYS A 22 -10.07 -23.38 -8.26
CA LYS A 22 -9.72 -22.11 -8.90
C LYS A 22 -9.31 -21.08 -7.87
N THR A 23 -8.51 -20.11 -8.29
CA THR A 23 -8.30 -18.87 -7.52
C THR A 23 -9.50 -17.93 -7.71
N PRO A 24 -9.69 -16.92 -6.85
CA PRO A 24 -10.67 -15.85 -7.09
C PRO A 24 -10.46 -15.13 -8.42
N LEU A 25 -9.20 -14.86 -8.81
CA LEU A 25 -8.88 -14.25 -10.10
C LEU A 25 -9.22 -15.16 -11.29
N GLU A 26 -9.02 -16.50 -11.15
CA GLU A 26 -9.43 -17.48 -12.18
C GLU A 26 -10.96 -17.61 -12.28
N ALA A 27 -11.69 -17.38 -11.19
CA ALA A 27 -13.14 -17.47 -11.14
C ALA A 27 -13.85 -16.18 -11.59
N ALA A 28 -13.19 -15.03 -11.45
CA ALA A 28 -13.72 -13.72 -11.82
C ALA A 28 -13.84 -13.55 -13.33
N LYS A 29 -14.82 -12.75 -13.78
CA LYS A 29 -14.98 -12.34 -15.17
C LYS A 29 -14.15 -11.10 -15.45
N THR A 30 -13.04 -11.26 -16.17
CA THR A 30 -12.03 -10.22 -16.39
C THR A 30 -11.74 -9.96 -17.87
N PRO A 31 -12.76 -9.69 -18.71
CA PRO A 31 -12.58 -9.61 -20.17
C PRO A 31 -11.60 -8.55 -20.65
N ASN A 32 -11.42 -7.45 -19.88
CA ASN A 32 -10.47 -6.39 -20.27
C ASN A 32 -9.03 -6.80 -19.95
N MET A 33 -8.77 -7.40 -18.78
CA MET A 33 -7.45 -7.95 -18.45
C MET A 33 -7.11 -9.14 -19.35
N ASP A 34 -8.08 -9.97 -19.74
CA ASP A 34 -7.89 -11.05 -20.70
C ASP A 34 -7.50 -10.51 -22.08
N TYR A 35 -8.17 -9.44 -22.55
CA TYR A 35 -7.78 -8.76 -23.78
C TYR A 35 -6.33 -8.27 -23.73
N LEU A 36 -5.92 -7.66 -22.62
CA LEU A 36 -4.53 -7.24 -22.46
C LEU A 36 -3.56 -8.43 -22.46
N ALA A 37 -3.94 -9.56 -21.83
CA ALA A 37 -3.11 -10.76 -21.79
C ALA A 37 -2.96 -11.42 -23.16
N GLN A 38 -4.01 -11.43 -23.97
CA GLN A 38 -4.00 -11.95 -25.34
C GLN A 38 -3.14 -11.12 -26.30
N ASN A 39 -3.01 -9.83 -26.04
CA ASN A 39 -2.35 -8.86 -26.92
C ASN A 39 -1.10 -8.21 -26.31
N GLY A 40 -0.60 -8.72 -25.20
CA GLY A 40 0.55 -8.21 -24.47
C GLY A 40 1.50 -9.28 -24.00
N VAL A 41 2.41 -8.89 -23.15
CA VAL A 41 3.37 -9.80 -22.50
C VAL A 41 2.93 -10.09 -21.08
N CYS A 42 2.77 -11.36 -20.74
CA CYS A 42 2.42 -11.83 -19.41
C CYS A 42 3.61 -12.44 -18.71
N GLY A 43 3.66 -12.31 -17.38
CA GLY A 43 4.71 -12.91 -16.57
C GLY A 43 4.40 -12.90 -15.09
N TRP A 44 5.43 -13.21 -14.30
CA TRP A 44 5.40 -13.23 -12.86
C TRP A 44 6.45 -12.29 -12.28
N VAL A 45 6.14 -11.64 -11.19
CA VAL A 45 7.04 -10.72 -10.52
C VAL A 45 7.02 -10.92 -9.00
N ASN A 46 8.20 -10.91 -8.38
CA ASN A 46 8.36 -10.90 -6.92
C ASN A 46 8.52 -9.47 -6.43
N ASN A 47 7.44 -8.90 -5.90
CA ASN A 47 7.47 -7.53 -5.37
C ASN A 47 7.94 -7.47 -3.90
N VAL A 48 7.86 -8.57 -3.16
CA VAL A 48 8.25 -8.64 -1.75
C VAL A 48 9.55 -9.42 -1.60
N PRO A 49 10.69 -8.76 -1.28
CA PRO A 49 11.95 -9.46 -1.02
C PRO A 49 11.87 -10.29 0.25
N GLN A 50 12.66 -11.39 0.31
CA GLN A 50 12.66 -12.32 1.44
C GLN A 50 13.05 -11.67 2.77
N SER A 51 13.85 -10.61 2.73
CA SER A 51 14.34 -9.88 3.92
C SER A 51 13.32 -8.98 4.59
N LEU A 52 12.16 -8.74 3.95
CA LEU A 52 11.14 -7.83 4.47
C LEU A 52 9.78 -8.53 4.64
N PRO A 53 8.94 -8.07 5.57
CA PRO A 53 7.58 -8.59 5.71
C PRO A 53 6.74 -8.25 4.48
N PRO A 54 5.78 -9.10 4.09
CA PRO A 54 4.83 -8.77 3.04
C PRO A 54 3.90 -7.63 3.48
N GLY A 55 3.63 -6.71 2.55
CA GLY A 55 2.74 -5.57 2.76
C GLY A 55 2.80 -4.61 1.59
N SER A 56 1.74 -3.82 1.44
CA SER A 56 1.58 -2.88 0.32
C SER A 56 2.67 -1.78 0.29
N ASP A 57 3.27 -1.44 1.43
CA ASP A 57 4.41 -0.51 1.50
C ASP A 57 5.66 -1.07 0.80
N VAL A 58 6.02 -2.31 1.12
CA VAL A 58 7.16 -3.00 0.52
C VAL A 58 6.91 -3.32 -0.95
N ALA A 59 5.76 -3.91 -1.25
CA ALA A 59 5.39 -4.33 -2.61
C ALA A 59 5.23 -3.14 -3.56
N SER A 60 4.54 -2.07 -3.14
CA SER A 60 4.39 -0.87 -3.96
C SER A 60 5.73 -0.16 -4.20
N MET A 61 6.65 -0.15 -3.21
CA MET A 61 8.00 0.38 -3.43
C MET A 61 8.71 -0.35 -4.58
N SER A 62 8.58 -1.68 -4.64
CA SER A 62 9.06 -2.47 -5.78
C SER A 62 8.39 -2.07 -7.09
N ILE A 63 7.05 -1.93 -7.09
CA ILE A 63 6.28 -1.56 -8.30
C ILE A 63 6.68 -0.17 -8.79
N PHE A 64 6.92 0.80 -7.90
CA PHE A 64 7.48 2.10 -8.29
C PHE A 64 8.93 2.01 -8.80
N GLY A 65 9.53 0.83 -8.74
CA GLY A 65 10.87 0.58 -9.25
C GLY A 65 12.00 0.95 -8.30
N TYR A 66 11.75 0.92 -7.01
CA TYR A 66 12.77 1.13 -5.96
C TYR A 66 12.95 -0.16 -5.18
N ASP A 67 14.22 -0.52 -4.93
CA ASP A 67 14.56 -1.72 -4.17
C ASP A 67 14.18 -1.55 -2.69
N PRO A 68 13.18 -2.30 -2.19
CA PRO A 68 12.77 -2.16 -0.79
C PRO A 68 13.88 -2.58 0.19
N ALA A 69 14.73 -3.54 -0.17
CA ALA A 69 15.84 -3.95 0.68
C ALA A 69 16.84 -2.82 0.92
N LYS A 70 16.92 -1.87 -0.01
CA LYS A 70 17.81 -0.71 0.06
C LYS A 70 17.14 0.51 0.69
N TYR A 71 15.87 0.75 0.38
CA TYR A 71 15.23 2.04 0.64
C TYR A 71 14.12 1.99 1.69
N TYR A 72 13.59 0.82 2.02
CA TYR A 72 12.53 0.73 3.02
C TYR A 72 13.10 0.90 4.42
N THR A 73 12.72 1.96 5.08
CA THR A 73 13.17 2.29 6.43
C THR A 73 12.09 2.08 7.49
N GLY A 74 10.86 1.83 7.07
CA GLY A 74 9.70 1.66 7.93
C GLY A 74 8.47 2.42 7.45
N ARG A 75 7.36 2.21 8.11
CA ARG A 75 6.05 2.77 7.77
C ARG A 75 5.90 4.24 8.18
N GLY A 76 6.45 4.59 9.33
CA GLY A 76 6.33 5.94 9.93
C GLY A 76 6.71 7.10 8.98
N PRO A 77 7.87 7.08 8.30
CA PRO A 77 8.24 8.18 7.41
C PRO A 77 7.32 8.31 6.17
N LEU A 78 6.74 7.22 5.69
CA LEU A 78 5.77 7.27 4.59
C LEU A 78 4.46 7.92 5.06
N GLU A 79 4.01 7.61 6.27
CA GLU A 79 2.84 8.27 6.87
C GLU A 79 3.12 9.74 7.19
N ALA A 80 4.33 10.09 7.64
CA ALA A 80 4.75 11.48 7.80
C ALA A 80 4.63 12.25 6.49
N ALA A 81 5.13 11.70 5.39
CA ALA A 81 5.03 12.30 4.07
C ALA A 81 3.56 12.45 3.62
N SER A 82 2.69 11.47 3.90
CA SER A 82 1.25 11.57 3.63
C SER A 82 0.61 12.74 4.36
N LEU A 83 0.90 12.90 5.64
CA LEU A 83 0.40 14.00 6.48
C LEU A 83 1.02 15.36 6.13
N GLY A 84 2.02 15.40 5.26
CA GLY A 84 2.76 16.63 4.93
C GLY A 84 3.77 17.05 6.00
N VAL A 85 4.11 16.15 6.92
CA VAL A 85 5.10 16.37 7.97
C VAL A 85 6.50 16.24 7.38
N LYS A 86 7.28 17.29 7.45
CA LYS A 86 8.68 17.29 7.01
C LYS A 86 9.55 16.71 8.13
N LEU A 87 10.21 15.61 7.85
CA LEU A 87 11.18 14.99 8.76
C LEU A 87 12.57 15.61 8.53
N ALA A 88 13.27 15.93 9.61
CA ALA A 88 14.70 16.18 9.54
C ALA A 88 15.46 14.87 9.28
N LYS A 89 16.73 14.98 8.86
CA LYS A 89 17.58 13.82 8.50
C LYS A 89 17.66 12.76 9.62
N ASP A 90 17.68 13.25 10.85
CA ASP A 90 17.86 12.41 12.04
C ASP A 90 16.57 12.09 12.79
N ASP A 91 15.43 12.54 12.30
CA ASP A 91 14.13 12.22 12.89
C ASP A 91 13.77 10.76 12.66
N VAL A 92 13.23 10.14 13.70
CA VAL A 92 12.59 8.81 13.64
C VAL A 92 11.09 9.01 13.74
N ALA A 93 10.39 8.63 12.70
CA ALA A 93 8.94 8.69 12.65
C ALA A 93 8.34 7.33 13.03
N PHE A 94 7.35 7.35 13.92
CA PHE A 94 6.59 6.19 14.34
C PHE A 94 5.14 6.39 13.94
N ARG A 95 4.51 5.37 13.38
CA ARG A 95 3.06 5.31 13.44
C ARG A 95 2.66 5.21 14.91
N CYS A 96 1.70 5.99 15.33
CA CYS A 96 1.23 6.06 16.71
C CYS A 96 -0.26 5.75 16.75
N ASN A 97 -0.63 4.56 17.19
CA ASN A 97 -2.04 4.21 17.34
C ASN A 97 -2.54 4.67 18.72
N LEU A 98 -3.79 5.14 18.75
CA LEU A 98 -4.58 5.14 19.99
C LEU A 98 -5.16 3.75 20.19
N VAL A 99 -4.87 3.10 21.29
CA VAL A 99 -5.28 1.72 21.58
C VAL A 99 -6.03 1.59 22.90
N THR A 100 -6.79 0.51 23.07
CA THR A 100 -7.41 0.14 24.34
C THR A 100 -6.67 -1.05 24.97
N VAL A 101 -5.98 -0.81 26.06
CA VAL A 101 -5.37 -1.84 26.90
C VAL A 101 -6.17 -1.95 28.18
N LYS A 102 -6.51 -3.15 28.60
CA LYS A 102 -7.22 -3.40 29.87
C LYS A 102 -6.62 -4.61 30.58
N GLY A 103 -6.21 -4.44 31.83
CA GLY A 103 -5.56 -5.50 32.61
C GLY A 103 -4.26 -5.99 31.94
N GLY A 104 -3.48 -5.08 31.32
CA GLY A 104 -2.25 -5.41 30.63
C GLY A 104 -2.44 -6.23 29.33
N ILE A 105 -3.66 -6.30 28.78
CA ILE A 105 -3.98 -7.02 27.54
C ILE A 105 -4.41 -6.01 26.48
N MET A 106 -3.86 -6.11 25.27
CA MET A 106 -4.33 -5.37 24.10
C MET A 106 -5.74 -5.82 23.75
N LYS A 107 -6.75 -5.01 24.08
CA LYS A 107 -8.16 -5.34 23.82
C LYS A 107 -8.60 -4.88 22.43
N ASP A 108 -8.16 -3.70 22.03
CA ASP A 108 -8.54 -3.12 20.74
C ASP A 108 -7.45 -2.15 20.26
N PHE A 109 -6.91 -2.42 19.09
CA PHE A 109 -5.89 -1.60 18.46
C PHE A 109 -6.43 -0.35 17.75
N THR A 110 -7.77 -0.15 17.79
CA THR A 110 -8.50 0.95 17.14
C THR A 110 -9.15 1.92 18.11
N ALA A 111 -9.06 1.65 19.43
CA ALA A 111 -9.79 2.40 20.47
C ALA A 111 -11.30 2.53 20.16
N GLY A 112 -11.95 1.43 19.73
CA GLY A 112 -13.37 1.40 19.35
C GLY A 112 -13.65 2.17 18.07
N HIS A 113 -12.74 2.17 17.12
CA HIS A 113 -12.80 2.99 15.90
C HIS A 113 -13.06 4.47 16.23
N ILE A 114 -12.27 5.01 17.15
CA ILE A 114 -12.39 6.41 17.63
C ILE A 114 -12.58 7.37 16.46
N LYS A 115 -13.54 8.29 16.57
CA LYS A 115 -13.82 9.28 15.52
C LYS A 115 -12.64 10.25 15.34
N THR A 116 -12.33 10.60 14.09
CA THR A 116 -11.22 11.51 13.77
C THR A 116 -11.28 12.85 14.52
N SER A 117 -12.48 13.40 14.73
CA SER A 117 -12.68 14.66 15.45
C SER A 117 -12.30 14.55 16.94
N GLU A 118 -12.63 13.42 17.59
CA GLU A 118 -12.27 13.12 18.97
C GLU A 118 -10.76 12.83 19.07
N ALA A 119 -10.25 11.94 18.23
CA ALA A 119 -8.85 11.59 18.21
C ALA A 119 -7.94 12.79 17.97
N ARG A 120 -8.37 13.76 17.16
CA ARG A 120 -7.62 15.01 16.95
C ARG A 120 -7.46 15.81 18.24
N LYS A 121 -8.51 15.92 19.06
CA LYS A 121 -8.45 16.58 20.38
C LYS A 121 -7.49 15.86 21.31
N VAL A 122 -7.57 14.53 21.32
CA VAL A 122 -6.67 13.65 22.10
C VAL A 122 -5.22 13.89 21.70
N MET A 123 -4.91 13.86 20.42
CA MET A 123 -3.53 14.03 19.94
C MET A 123 -3.00 15.46 20.20
N GLN A 124 -3.86 16.47 20.15
CA GLN A 124 -3.48 17.83 20.51
C GLN A 124 -3.15 17.97 22.00
N GLU A 125 -3.91 17.31 22.87
CA GLU A 125 -3.61 17.32 24.31
C GLU A 125 -2.35 16.51 24.63
N LEU A 126 -2.12 15.38 23.94
CA LEU A 126 -0.87 14.62 24.05
C LEU A 126 0.33 15.47 23.59
N ASP A 127 0.23 16.19 22.45
CA ASP A 127 1.31 17.05 21.97
C ASP A 127 1.58 18.21 22.93
N LYS A 128 0.53 18.77 23.53
CA LYS A 128 0.64 19.87 24.52
C LYS A 128 1.34 19.41 25.80
N ARG A 129 1.05 18.20 26.29
CA ARG A 129 1.55 17.74 27.62
C ARG A 129 2.84 16.92 27.51
N LEU A 130 3.02 16.14 26.45
CA LEU A 130 4.18 15.25 26.25
C LEU A 130 5.13 15.77 25.16
N GLY A 131 4.64 16.63 24.27
CA GLY A 131 5.45 17.27 23.22
C GLY A 131 6.51 18.19 23.83
N ARG A 132 7.75 18.07 23.35
CA ARG A 132 8.90 18.85 23.77
C ARG A 132 9.97 18.87 22.67
N LYS A 133 11.07 19.60 22.88
CA LYS A 133 12.16 19.62 21.90
C LYS A 133 12.60 18.19 21.53
N GLY A 134 12.44 17.83 20.25
CA GLY A 134 12.76 16.50 19.75
C GLY A 134 11.65 15.46 19.90
N ILE A 135 10.46 15.81 20.39
CA ILE A 135 9.28 14.93 20.48
C ILE A 135 8.05 15.69 20.02
N LYS A 136 7.36 15.18 18.99
CA LYS A 136 6.14 15.83 18.48
C LYS A 136 5.11 14.81 18.02
N PHE A 137 3.86 15.09 18.39
CA PHE A 137 2.71 14.30 17.98
C PHE A 137 1.94 15.00 16.87
N TYR A 138 1.48 14.24 15.88
CA TYR A 138 0.69 14.75 14.75
C TYR A 138 -0.60 13.96 14.61
N PRO A 139 -1.77 14.62 14.61
CA PRO A 139 -3.04 13.95 14.40
C PRO A 139 -3.18 13.44 12.97
N GLY A 140 -3.62 12.21 12.83
CA GLY A 140 -4.00 11.57 11.57
C GLY A 140 -5.50 11.26 11.53
N LEU A 141 -5.87 10.10 10.99
CA LEU A 141 -7.26 9.66 10.82
C LEU A 141 -7.63 8.58 11.84
N SER A 142 -8.80 8.72 12.49
CA SER A 142 -9.32 7.78 13.48
C SER A 142 -8.26 7.47 14.54
N TYR A 143 -7.89 6.23 14.74
CA TYR A 143 -6.89 5.77 15.70
C TYR A 143 -5.44 5.86 15.20
N ARG A 144 -5.21 6.27 13.96
CA ARG A 144 -3.90 6.27 13.29
C ARG A 144 -3.29 7.66 13.29
N HIS A 145 -2.18 7.82 13.99
CA HIS A 145 -1.47 9.09 14.17
C HIS A 145 0.03 8.90 13.95
N LEU A 146 0.77 9.99 14.08
CA LEU A 146 2.23 9.99 13.93
C LEU A 146 2.88 10.55 15.20
N LEU A 147 3.95 9.90 15.63
CA LEU A 147 4.90 10.41 16.59
C LEU A 147 6.25 10.58 15.89
N VAL A 148 6.85 11.75 16.01
CA VAL A 148 8.20 12.04 15.51
C VAL A 148 9.10 12.28 16.71
N VAL A 149 10.21 11.53 16.76
CA VAL A 149 11.22 11.64 17.82
C VAL A 149 12.58 11.85 17.18
N SER A 150 13.30 12.87 17.64
CA SER A 150 14.67 13.12 17.20
C SER A 150 15.60 11.97 17.65
N SER A 151 16.57 11.59 16.81
CA SER A 151 17.56 10.57 17.16
C SER A 151 18.44 10.97 18.37
N ALA A 152 18.49 12.24 18.73
CA ALA A 152 19.13 12.68 19.96
C ALA A 152 18.37 12.23 21.23
N VAL A 153 17.07 11.95 21.09
CA VAL A 153 16.17 11.54 22.17
C VAL A 153 15.94 10.03 22.17
N VAL A 154 15.77 9.42 20.97
CA VAL A 154 15.65 7.98 20.82
C VAL A 154 16.93 7.41 20.23
N SER A 155 17.76 6.77 21.06
CA SER A 155 19.03 6.17 20.63
C SER A 155 18.85 4.72 20.18
N GLY A 156 19.62 4.31 19.17
CA GLY A 156 19.71 2.92 18.73
C GLY A 156 18.57 2.44 17.82
N ALA A 157 18.62 1.16 17.47
CA ALA A 157 17.59 0.47 16.69
C ALA A 157 16.45 0.00 17.61
N VAL A 158 15.41 0.79 17.72
CA VAL A 158 14.21 0.42 18.48
C VAL A 158 13.41 -0.60 17.69
N LYS A 159 13.10 -1.75 18.31
CA LYS A 159 12.14 -2.72 17.74
C LYS A 159 10.78 -2.48 18.34
N THR A 160 9.77 -2.37 17.50
CA THR A 160 8.37 -2.24 17.90
C THR A 160 7.53 -3.31 17.21
N VAL A 161 6.35 -3.58 17.75
CA VAL A 161 5.42 -4.59 17.23
C VAL A 161 4.11 -3.91 16.84
N PRO A 162 3.51 -4.24 15.68
CA PRO A 162 2.20 -3.74 15.32
C PRO A 162 1.13 -4.14 16.34
N PRO A 163 0.25 -3.23 16.79
CA PRO A 163 -0.72 -3.56 17.85
C PRO A 163 -1.80 -4.55 17.41
N HIS A 164 -2.10 -4.65 16.12
CA HIS A 164 -3.04 -5.63 15.58
C HIS A 164 -2.52 -7.07 15.66
N ASP A 165 -1.20 -7.30 15.65
CA ASP A 165 -0.60 -8.63 15.77
C ASP A 165 -0.67 -9.19 17.20
N ILE A 166 -0.97 -8.33 18.15
CA ILE A 166 -0.97 -8.67 19.58
C ILE A 166 -2.34 -8.50 20.25
N THR A 167 -3.40 -8.33 19.46
CA THR A 167 -4.77 -8.27 20.00
C THR A 167 -5.09 -9.55 20.78
N GLY A 168 -5.62 -9.38 21.99
CA GLY A 168 -5.88 -10.48 22.93
C GLY A 168 -4.67 -10.95 23.76
N LYS A 169 -3.46 -10.42 23.49
CA LYS A 169 -2.21 -10.84 24.19
C LYS A 169 -1.81 -9.83 25.27
N LYS A 170 -1.05 -10.32 26.28
CA LYS A 170 -0.42 -9.48 27.31
C LYS A 170 0.66 -8.61 26.67
N ILE A 171 0.60 -7.28 26.86
CA ILE A 171 1.45 -6.32 26.18
C ILE A 171 2.91 -6.29 26.67
N HIS A 172 3.17 -6.70 27.92
CA HIS A 172 4.50 -6.57 28.54
C HIS A 172 5.64 -7.23 27.73
N LYS A 173 5.34 -8.30 26.95
CA LYS A 173 6.32 -8.99 26.08
C LYS A 173 6.62 -8.25 24.79
N TYR A 174 5.82 -7.25 24.46
CA TYR A 174 5.84 -6.55 23.17
C TYR A 174 6.15 -5.05 23.30
N LEU A 175 6.39 -4.59 24.53
CA LEU A 175 6.78 -3.21 24.80
C LEU A 175 8.12 -2.90 24.12
N PRO A 176 8.32 -1.68 23.63
CA PRO A 176 9.57 -1.27 23.01
C PRO A 176 10.69 -1.22 24.06
N LYS A 177 11.89 -1.66 23.70
CA LYS A 177 13.09 -1.50 24.53
C LYS A 177 13.68 -0.10 24.34
N SER A 178 12.97 0.91 24.84
CA SER A 178 13.34 2.32 24.75
C SER A 178 12.67 3.07 25.90
N ASP A 179 13.47 3.63 26.80
CA ASP A 179 12.96 4.32 27.99
C ASP A 179 12.04 5.48 27.62
N ILE A 180 12.41 6.28 26.63
CA ILE A 180 11.60 7.40 26.18
C ILE A 180 10.23 6.96 25.60
N LEU A 181 10.17 5.86 24.85
CA LEU A 181 8.89 5.38 24.34
C LEU A 181 8.03 4.79 25.45
N LEU A 182 8.63 4.10 26.42
CA LEU A 182 7.92 3.59 27.59
C LEU A 182 7.39 4.73 28.47
N GLU A 183 8.19 5.77 28.71
CA GLU A 183 7.77 6.99 29.39
C GLU A 183 6.53 7.60 28.70
N LEU A 184 6.61 7.86 27.39
CA LEU A 184 5.49 8.42 26.62
C LEU A 184 4.23 7.54 26.63
N MET A 185 4.40 6.22 26.58
CA MET A 185 3.27 5.28 26.66
C MET A 185 2.60 5.35 28.04
N ASN A 186 3.39 5.31 29.13
CA ASN A 186 2.87 5.36 30.50
C ASN A 186 2.21 6.69 30.82
N GLU A 187 2.85 7.81 30.45
CA GLU A 187 2.28 9.15 30.67
C GLU A 187 1.00 9.36 29.86
N SER A 188 0.90 8.74 28.66
CA SER A 188 -0.32 8.79 27.87
C SER A 188 -1.51 8.12 28.55
N GLU A 189 -1.31 7.08 29.38
CA GLU A 189 -2.39 6.42 30.12
C GLU A 189 -3.08 7.40 31.08
N VAL A 190 -2.30 8.21 31.79
CA VAL A 190 -2.82 9.21 32.73
C VAL A 190 -3.67 10.24 31.98
N ILE A 191 -3.12 10.79 30.88
CA ILE A 191 -3.81 11.82 30.08
C ILE A 191 -5.10 11.29 29.48
N LEU A 192 -5.05 10.10 28.90
CA LEU A 192 -6.21 9.49 28.24
C LEU A 192 -7.31 9.10 29.25
N HIS A 193 -6.93 8.70 30.45
CA HIS A 193 -7.87 8.45 31.55
C HIS A 193 -8.58 9.75 31.98
N GLU A 194 -7.87 10.85 32.16
CA GLU A 194 -8.43 12.17 32.47
C GLU A 194 -9.41 12.64 31.40
N MET A 195 -9.09 12.40 30.12
CA MET A 195 -9.93 12.78 28.98
C MET A 195 -11.17 11.89 28.80
N LYS A 196 -11.31 10.81 29.58
CA LYS A 196 -12.44 9.85 29.53
C LYS A 196 -12.73 9.31 28.12
N THR A 197 -11.67 9.05 27.35
CA THR A 197 -11.76 8.46 26.01
C THR A 197 -11.74 6.94 26.06
N LYS A 198 -12.13 6.28 24.95
CA LYS A 198 -11.98 4.82 24.82
C LYS A 198 -10.53 4.38 24.63
N ALA A 199 -9.67 5.24 24.17
CA ALA A 199 -8.24 5.00 24.14
C ALA A 199 -7.69 5.04 25.55
N THR A 200 -6.80 4.09 25.87
CA THR A 200 -6.16 4.03 27.20
C THR A 200 -4.65 4.20 27.12
N MET A 201 -4.07 4.08 25.94
CA MET A 201 -2.62 4.18 25.74
C MET A 201 -2.31 4.58 24.29
N ILE A 202 -1.18 5.24 24.05
CA ILE A 202 -0.59 5.31 22.72
C ILE A 202 0.25 4.06 22.45
N TRP A 203 0.34 3.66 21.17
CA TRP A 203 1.16 2.53 20.74
C TRP A 203 2.04 2.93 19.55
N PRO A 204 3.29 3.36 19.79
CA PRO A 204 4.25 3.67 18.73
C PRO A 204 4.78 2.40 18.07
N TRP A 205 4.78 2.36 16.71
CA TRP A 205 5.28 1.22 15.94
C TRP A 205 5.64 1.61 14.50
N GLY A 206 6.22 0.67 13.74
CA GLY A 206 6.54 0.90 12.33
C GLY A 206 7.52 2.06 12.10
N GLN A 207 8.45 2.19 13.03
CA GLN A 207 9.46 3.25 13.04
C GLN A 207 10.33 3.27 11.79
N GLY A 208 10.80 4.45 11.42
CA GLY A 208 11.77 4.62 10.35
C GLY A 208 12.30 6.05 10.27
N LYS A 209 13.41 6.21 9.57
CA LYS A 209 13.98 7.50 9.19
C LYS A 209 13.54 7.87 7.77
N LEU A 210 13.69 9.12 7.39
CA LEU A 210 13.41 9.56 6.02
C LEU A 210 14.22 8.71 5.02
N PRO A 211 13.56 7.98 4.09
CA PRO A 211 14.27 7.18 3.12
C PRO A 211 15.02 8.06 2.10
N SER A 212 16.29 7.75 1.85
CA SER A 212 17.14 8.49 0.90
C SER A 212 16.90 8.00 -0.54
N MET A 213 15.68 8.20 -1.05
CA MET A 213 15.31 7.81 -2.41
C MET A 213 15.48 8.98 -3.40
N PRO A 214 16.06 8.75 -4.60
CA PRO A 214 15.99 9.75 -5.66
C PRO A 214 14.52 9.93 -6.09
N SER A 215 14.11 11.15 -6.49
CA SER A 215 12.79 11.35 -7.05
C SER A 215 12.59 10.51 -8.32
N PHE A 216 11.33 10.20 -8.64
CA PHE A 216 10.98 9.43 -9.84
C PHE A 216 11.52 10.10 -11.11
N LYS A 217 11.39 11.44 -11.19
CA LYS A 217 11.93 12.23 -12.29
C LYS A 217 13.47 12.10 -12.39
N LYS A 218 14.18 12.14 -11.27
CA LYS A 218 15.65 11.96 -11.26
C LYS A 218 16.06 10.56 -11.70
N LYS A 219 15.27 9.53 -11.33
CA LYS A 219 15.60 8.13 -11.62
C LYS A 219 15.24 7.71 -13.04
N TYR A 220 14.09 8.12 -13.55
CA TYR A 220 13.54 7.65 -14.82
C TYR A 220 13.37 8.73 -15.90
N GLY A 221 13.62 10.00 -15.57
CA GLY A 221 13.40 11.13 -16.48
C GLY A 221 11.93 11.48 -16.71
N LEU A 222 10.99 10.82 -15.99
CA LEU A 222 9.55 10.93 -16.21
C LEU A 222 8.87 11.71 -15.08
N THR A 223 7.89 12.53 -15.45
CA THR A 223 6.93 13.12 -14.52
C THR A 223 5.82 12.13 -14.24
N GLY A 224 5.29 12.10 -13.01
CA GLY A 224 4.27 11.11 -12.68
C GLY A 224 3.25 11.55 -11.65
N ALA A 225 2.16 10.79 -11.59
CA ALA A 225 1.10 10.95 -10.60
C ALA A 225 0.69 9.60 -9.99
N VAL A 226 0.13 9.64 -8.78
CA VAL A 226 -0.44 8.49 -8.09
C VAL A 226 -1.88 8.78 -7.65
N ILE A 227 -2.76 7.83 -7.91
CA ILE A 227 -4.17 7.81 -7.52
C ILE A 227 -4.38 6.63 -6.58
N THR A 228 -4.63 6.90 -5.30
CA THR A 228 -4.87 5.90 -4.27
C THR A 228 -5.71 6.48 -3.14
N ALA A 229 -6.46 5.64 -2.43
CA ALA A 229 -7.12 6.01 -1.17
C ALA A 229 -6.19 5.81 0.04
N VAL A 230 -5.14 5.00 -0.10
CA VAL A 230 -4.24 4.57 0.97
C VAL A 230 -3.22 5.65 1.29
N ASP A 231 -3.22 6.15 2.52
CA ASP A 231 -2.31 7.23 2.95
C ASP A 231 -0.83 6.84 2.83
N LEU A 232 -0.51 5.57 3.06
CA LEU A 232 0.83 5.04 2.93
C LEU A 232 1.40 5.20 1.50
N LEU A 233 0.58 4.89 0.49
CA LEU A 233 0.95 5.05 -0.92
C LEU A 233 0.97 6.51 -1.34
N LYS A 234 0.06 7.35 -0.78
CA LYS A 234 0.14 8.81 -0.97
C LYS A 234 1.47 9.36 -0.46
N GLY A 235 1.88 8.92 0.73
CA GLY A 235 3.16 9.31 1.32
C GLY A 235 4.35 8.87 0.48
N MET A 236 4.33 7.64 -0.02
CA MET A 236 5.34 7.13 -0.93
C MET A 236 5.38 7.96 -2.23
N GLY A 237 4.23 8.23 -2.84
CA GLY A 237 4.13 9.10 -4.02
C GLY A 237 4.76 10.47 -3.78
N LYS A 238 4.44 11.13 -2.67
CA LYS A 238 5.05 12.43 -2.29
C LYS A 238 6.56 12.33 -2.10
N THR A 239 7.04 11.28 -1.43
CA THR A 239 8.48 11.04 -1.23
C THR A 239 9.22 10.87 -2.56
N LEU A 240 8.57 10.27 -3.55
CA LEU A 240 9.12 10.07 -4.89
C LEU A 240 8.95 11.31 -5.80
N GLY A 241 8.30 12.37 -5.34
CA GLY A 241 8.01 13.58 -6.11
C GLY A 241 6.93 13.40 -7.16
N LEU A 242 6.01 12.43 -6.95
CA LEU A 242 4.82 12.23 -7.78
C LEU A 242 3.68 13.14 -7.28
N GLU A 243 2.84 13.62 -8.21
CA GLU A 243 1.60 14.30 -7.86
C GLU A 243 0.60 13.31 -7.25
N VAL A 244 0.12 13.59 -6.05
CA VAL A 244 -0.95 12.80 -5.41
C VAL A 244 -2.30 13.37 -5.81
N ILE A 245 -3.07 12.60 -6.58
CA ILE A 245 -4.38 13.01 -7.08
C ILE A 245 -5.47 12.42 -6.20
N ASN A 246 -6.22 13.29 -5.54
CA ASN A 246 -7.38 12.90 -4.75
C ASN A 246 -8.61 12.80 -5.66
N VAL A 247 -9.29 11.65 -5.62
CA VAL A 247 -10.50 11.38 -6.39
C VAL A 247 -11.69 11.42 -5.43
N PRO A 248 -12.71 12.26 -5.67
CA PRO A 248 -13.91 12.28 -4.85
C PRO A 248 -14.58 10.91 -4.79
N GLY A 249 -14.95 10.47 -3.59
CA GLY A 249 -15.53 9.14 -3.36
C GLY A 249 -14.56 7.96 -3.49
N ALA A 250 -13.25 8.21 -3.59
CA ALA A 250 -12.27 7.14 -3.51
C ALA A 250 -12.12 6.70 -2.06
N THR A 251 -12.41 5.43 -1.80
CA THR A 251 -12.22 4.74 -0.52
C THR A 251 -11.23 3.59 -0.70
N GLY A 252 -10.77 2.98 0.39
CA GLY A 252 -9.99 1.74 0.38
C GLY A 252 -10.86 0.48 0.30
N TYR A 253 -12.15 0.57 0.04
CA TYR A 253 -13.08 -0.53 0.12
C TYR A 253 -13.89 -0.74 -1.18
N LEU A 254 -14.84 -1.69 -1.16
CA LEU A 254 -15.67 -2.09 -2.30
C LEU A 254 -16.54 -0.96 -2.88
N ASP A 255 -16.86 0.04 -2.09
CA ASP A 255 -17.66 1.21 -2.46
C ASP A 255 -16.85 2.33 -3.12
N THR A 256 -15.56 2.09 -3.35
CA THR A 256 -14.65 3.08 -3.95
C THR A 256 -15.13 3.55 -5.33
N ASN A 257 -14.84 4.80 -5.66
CA ASN A 257 -15.14 5.36 -6.99
C ASN A 257 -14.14 4.85 -8.06
N TYR A 258 -14.30 3.60 -8.50
CA TYR A 258 -13.46 2.96 -9.54
C TYR A 258 -13.39 3.78 -10.83
N ILE A 259 -14.58 4.17 -11.36
CA ILE A 259 -14.67 4.95 -12.61
C ILE A 259 -13.98 6.32 -12.45
N GLY A 260 -14.15 6.95 -11.30
CA GLY A 260 -13.47 8.20 -10.97
C GLY A 260 -11.96 8.03 -11.02
N LYS A 261 -11.41 6.99 -10.38
CA LYS A 261 -9.96 6.69 -10.41
C LYS A 261 -9.45 6.57 -11.85
N ALA A 262 -10.16 5.84 -12.72
CA ALA A 262 -9.79 5.68 -14.14
C ALA A 262 -9.86 7.00 -14.93
N LYS A 263 -10.94 7.76 -14.78
CA LYS A 263 -11.13 9.06 -15.48
C LYS A 263 -10.08 10.08 -15.06
N TYR A 264 -9.76 10.15 -13.76
CA TYR A 264 -8.70 11.04 -13.25
C TYR A 264 -7.32 10.61 -13.74
N ALA A 265 -7.07 9.30 -13.91
CA ALA A 265 -5.83 8.80 -14.48
C ALA A 265 -5.66 9.24 -15.93
N LEU A 266 -6.68 9.08 -16.75
CA LEU A 266 -6.68 9.56 -18.16
C LEU A 266 -6.49 11.08 -18.24
N LYS A 267 -7.10 11.85 -17.33
CA LYS A 267 -6.88 13.30 -17.25
C LYS A 267 -5.44 13.63 -16.84
N ALA A 268 -4.88 12.89 -15.89
CA ALA A 268 -3.51 13.08 -15.42
C ALA A 268 -2.47 12.79 -16.50
N LEU A 269 -2.70 11.82 -17.39
CA LEU A 269 -1.81 11.51 -18.51
C LEU A 269 -1.62 12.68 -19.50
N LYS A 270 -2.52 13.66 -19.52
CA LYS A 270 -2.33 14.88 -20.30
C LYS A 270 -1.16 15.72 -19.79
N LYS A 271 -0.86 15.64 -18.48
CA LYS A 271 0.17 16.44 -17.81
C LYS A 271 1.41 15.61 -17.43
N HIS A 272 1.22 14.33 -17.15
CA HIS A 272 2.26 13.43 -16.65
C HIS A 272 2.61 12.35 -17.69
N ASP A 273 3.81 11.81 -17.57
CA ASP A 273 4.30 10.74 -18.42
C ASP A 273 3.84 9.37 -17.92
N ILE A 274 3.72 9.21 -16.60
CA ILE A 274 3.28 7.97 -15.95
C ILE A 274 2.22 8.25 -14.89
N VAL A 275 1.21 7.38 -14.81
CA VAL A 275 0.19 7.43 -13.76
C VAL A 275 0.03 6.04 -13.13
N PHE A 276 0.11 6.01 -11.81
CA PHE A 276 -0.17 4.82 -10.99
C PHE A 276 -1.60 4.92 -10.46
N VAL A 277 -2.39 3.87 -10.64
CA VAL A 277 -3.75 3.74 -10.10
C VAL A 277 -3.80 2.54 -9.19
N HIS A 278 -4.17 2.75 -7.95
CA HIS A 278 -4.24 1.72 -6.93
C HIS A 278 -5.67 1.53 -6.44
N VAL A 279 -6.11 0.27 -6.37
CA VAL A 279 -7.44 -0.15 -5.89
C VAL A 279 -7.26 -1.20 -4.81
N GLU A 280 -7.63 -0.88 -3.57
CA GLU A 280 -7.40 -1.67 -2.37
C GLU A 280 -8.50 -2.73 -2.13
N ALA A 281 -9.65 -2.59 -2.75
CA ALA A 281 -10.83 -3.42 -2.49
C ALA A 281 -10.61 -4.95 -2.55
N PRO A 282 -9.80 -5.52 -3.47
CA PRO A 282 -9.53 -6.97 -3.45
C PRO A 282 -8.72 -7.43 -2.24
N ASP A 283 -7.84 -6.57 -1.71
CA ASP A 283 -7.04 -6.82 -0.50
C ASP A 283 -7.92 -6.88 0.75
N GLU A 284 -8.77 -5.87 0.93
CA GLU A 284 -9.70 -5.81 2.05
C GLU A 284 -10.67 -7.02 2.05
N ALA A 285 -11.17 -7.41 0.87
CA ALA A 285 -11.97 -8.62 0.74
C ALA A 285 -11.19 -9.90 1.08
N GLY A 286 -9.89 -9.93 0.80
CA GLY A 286 -8.96 -10.99 1.20
C GLY A 286 -8.80 -11.07 2.72
N HIS A 287 -8.60 -9.92 3.39
CA HIS A 287 -8.53 -9.81 4.85
C HIS A 287 -9.82 -10.21 5.56
N GLU A 288 -10.98 -9.96 4.94
CA GLU A 288 -12.28 -10.41 5.44
C GLU A 288 -12.53 -11.91 5.22
N GLY A 289 -11.69 -12.60 4.46
CA GLY A 289 -11.91 -14.00 4.11
C GLY A 289 -13.11 -14.22 3.19
N SER A 290 -13.55 -13.20 2.44
CA SER A 290 -14.80 -13.23 1.67
C SER A 290 -14.56 -13.49 0.19
N ILE A 291 -14.81 -14.72 -0.25
CA ILE A 291 -14.72 -15.13 -1.66
C ILE A 291 -15.60 -14.26 -2.57
N PRO A 292 -16.92 -14.08 -2.30
CA PRO A 292 -17.78 -13.32 -3.21
C PRO A 292 -17.38 -11.84 -3.30
N LYS A 293 -16.96 -11.23 -2.20
CA LYS A 293 -16.47 -9.85 -2.20
C LYS A 293 -15.19 -9.71 -3.01
N LYS A 294 -14.25 -10.65 -2.89
CA LYS A 294 -12.97 -10.61 -3.62
C LYS A 294 -13.19 -10.76 -5.12
N ILE A 295 -14.01 -11.72 -5.53
CA ILE A 295 -14.38 -11.90 -6.95
C ILE A 295 -15.00 -10.60 -7.48
N ARG A 296 -15.99 -10.03 -6.77
CA ARG A 296 -16.63 -8.79 -7.17
C ARG A 296 -15.63 -7.63 -7.28
N ALA A 297 -14.73 -7.48 -6.32
CA ALA A 297 -13.71 -6.41 -6.36
C ALA A 297 -12.79 -6.55 -7.58
N ILE A 298 -12.42 -7.77 -7.96
CA ILE A 298 -11.62 -8.07 -9.16
C ILE A 298 -12.41 -7.72 -10.43
N GLU A 299 -13.68 -8.12 -10.50
CA GLU A 299 -14.55 -7.83 -11.65
C GLU A 299 -14.81 -6.32 -11.80
N ASP A 300 -15.03 -5.61 -10.69
CA ASP A 300 -15.19 -4.15 -10.68
C ASP A 300 -13.88 -3.44 -11.09
N PHE A 301 -12.73 -3.92 -10.65
CA PHE A 301 -11.42 -3.42 -11.09
C PHE A 301 -11.23 -3.63 -12.60
N ASP A 302 -11.51 -4.82 -13.11
CA ASP A 302 -11.44 -5.10 -14.55
C ASP A 302 -12.36 -4.19 -15.36
N LYS A 303 -13.64 -4.19 -15.02
CA LYS A 303 -14.68 -3.50 -15.79
C LYS A 303 -14.57 -1.97 -15.69
N LEU A 304 -14.42 -1.45 -14.47
CA LEU A 304 -14.57 -0.04 -14.17
C LEU A 304 -13.25 0.73 -14.19
N VAL A 305 -12.10 0.06 -13.96
CA VAL A 305 -10.78 0.70 -14.05
C VAL A 305 -10.10 0.31 -15.35
N VAL A 306 -9.76 -0.97 -15.53
CA VAL A 306 -8.99 -1.43 -16.70
C VAL A 306 -9.76 -1.11 -17.99
N GLY A 307 -11.02 -1.53 -18.07
CA GLY A 307 -11.88 -1.30 -19.26
C GLY A 307 -12.12 0.18 -19.54
N THR A 308 -12.27 1.04 -18.52
CA THR A 308 -12.42 2.48 -18.72
C THR A 308 -11.13 3.10 -19.23
N VAL A 309 -9.98 2.67 -18.72
CA VAL A 309 -8.66 3.14 -19.18
C VAL A 309 -8.43 2.71 -20.63
N VAL A 310 -8.59 1.43 -20.96
CA VAL A 310 -8.35 0.90 -22.32
C VAL A 310 -9.19 1.64 -23.35
N ARG A 311 -10.49 1.80 -23.10
CA ARG A 311 -11.39 2.55 -23.99
C ARG A 311 -11.06 4.04 -24.07
N GLY A 312 -10.62 4.63 -22.93
CA GLY A 312 -10.33 6.06 -22.83
C GLY A 312 -9.01 6.51 -23.44
N LEU A 313 -8.09 5.58 -23.74
CA LEU A 313 -6.81 5.93 -24.38
C LEU A 313 -6.98 6.41 -25.82
N GLY A 314 -7.98 5.90 -26.55
CA GLY A 314 -8.21 6.27 -27.96
C GLY A 314 -6.94 6.05 -28.80
N SER A 315 -6.51 7.12 -29.50
CA SER A 315 -5.27 7.12 -30.31
C SER A 315 -3.99 7.42 -29.51
N LEU A 316 -4.07 7.62 -28.20
CA LEU A 316 -2.90 7.93 -27.39
C LEU A 316 -1.98 6.72 -27.31
N GLY A 317 -0.76 6.87 -27.79
CA GLY A 317 0.28 5.84 -27.64
C GLY A 317 0.66 5.68 -26.18
N ALA A 318 0.19 4.60 -25.55
CA ALA A 318 0.45 4.31 -24.15
C ALA A 318 0.79 2.85 -23.91
N ARG A 319 1.57 2.60 -22.86
CA ARG A 319 1.77 1.26 -22.30
C ARG A 319 0.98 1.12 -21.01
N ILE A 320 0.34 -0.02 -20.81
CA ILE A 320 -0.39 -0.38 -19.61
C ILE A 320 0.33 -1.56 -18.94
N LEU A 321 0.54 -1.46 -17.64
CA LEU A 321 0.96 -2.56 -16.77
C LEU A 321 -0.18 -2.82 -15.78
N VAL A 322 -0.68 -4.05 -15.72
CA VAL A 322 -1.66 -4.49 -14.73
C VAL A 322 -1.02 -5.57 -13.87
N LEU A 323 -1.11 -5.44 -12.55
CA LEU A 323 -0.61 -6.43 -11.60
C LEU A 323 -1.24 -6.25 -10.22
N PRO A 324 -1.28 -7.31 -9.39
CA PRO A 324 -1.36 -7.16 -7.94
C PRO A 324 -0.02 -6.68 -7.39
N ASP A 325 -0.03 -6.12 -6.21
CA ASP A 325 1.21 -5.81 -5.48
C ASP A 325 1.75 -7.04 -4.72
N HIS A 326 0.89 -7.75 -4.02
CA HIS A 326 1.14 -9.02 -3.33
C HIS A 326 -0.11 -9.91 -3.34
N PRO A 327 -0.01 -11.19 -2.95
CA PRO A 327 -1.20 -11.99 -2.66
C PRO A 327 -1.75 -11.63 -1.27
N THR A 328 -3.09 -11.66 -1.14
CA THR A 328 -3.80 -11.65 0.15
C THR A 328 -4.75 -12.83 0.19
N PRO A 329 -4.22 -14.06 0.37
CA PRO A 329 -5.02 -15.25 0.27
C PRO A 329 -6.14 -15.28 1.29
N ILE A 330 -7.36 -15.53 0.81
CA ILE A 330 -8.58 -15.68 1.63
C ILE A 330 -8.37 -16.68 2.77
N LYS A 331 -7.64 -17.77 2.49
CA LYS A 331 -7.33 -18.80 3.48
C LYS A 331 -6.54 -18.28 4.69
N TYR A 332 -5.68 -17.29 4.47
CA TYR A 332 -4.80 -16.76 5.51
C TYR A 332 -5.27 -15.42 6.07
N MET A 333 -6.13 -14.71 5.34
CA MET A 333 -6.62 -13.36 5.69
C MET A 333 -5.49 -12.38 6.00
N THR A 334 -4.36 -12.55 5.33
CA THR A 334 -3.17 -11.71 5.47
C THR A 334 -2.29 -11.79 4.24
N HIS A 335 -1.39 -10.85 4.09
CA HIS A 335 -0.45 -10.78 2.97
C HIS A 335 0.53 -11.94 2.95
N THR A 336 0.89 -12.39 1.78
CA THR A 336 1.95 -13.36 1.55
C THR A 336 2.97 -12.84 0.52
N ARG A 337 4.06 -13.59 0.25
CA ARG A 337 5.20 -13.08 -0.53
C ARG A 337 5.42 -13.78 -1.86
N GLU A 338 4.51 -14.64 -2.26
CA GLU A 338 4.62 -15.35 -3.53
C GLU A 338 4.65 -14.35 -4.69
N ALA A 339 5.24 -14.76 -5.80
CA ALA A 339 5.21 -14.00 -7.03
C ALA A 339 3.76 -13.77 -7.48
N VAL A 340 3.51 -12.59 -8.03
CA VAL A 340 2.20 -12.22 -8.57
C VAL A 340 2.22 -12.15 -10.09
N PRO A 341 1.08 -12.37 -10.76
CA PRO A 341 0.98 -12.24 -12.20
C PRO A 341 1.05 -10.78 -12.63
N PHE A 342 1.62 -10.51 -13.80
CA PHE A 342 1.50 -9.22 -14.46
C PHE A 342 1.20 -9.36 -15.93
N VAL A 343 0.61 -8.32 -16.52
CA VAL A 343 0.50 -8.13 -17.96
C VAL A 343 0.98 -6.73 -18.34
N ALA A 344 1.85 -6.65 -19.34
CA ALA A 344 2.29 -5.42 -19.97
C ALA A 344 1.76 -5.39 -21.41
N TRP A 345 1.04 -4.33 -21.76
CA TRP A 345 0.44 -4.14 -23.07
C TRP A 345 0.75 -2.75 -23.61
N GLN A 346 0.88 -2.62 -24.92
CA GLN A 346 1.08 -1.34 -25.61
C GLN A 346 -0.03 -1.08 -26.61
N ALA A 347 -0.64 0.10 -26.52
CA ALA A 347 -1.62 0.57 -27.48
C ALA A 347 -0.98 0.74 -28.87
N ASN A 348 -1.68 0.31 -29.91
CA ASN A 348 -1.27 0.45 -31.31
C ASN A 348 0.03 -0.27 -31.69
N ASP A 349 0.51 -1.19 -30.87
CA ASP A 349 1.65 -2.01 -31.23
C ASP A 349 1.17 -3.21 -32.07
N LYS A 350 1.56 -3.23 -33.35
CA LYS A 350 1.38 -4.40 -34.22
C LYS A 350 2.44 -5.47 -33.97
N CYS A 351 3.33 -5.23 -33.03
CA CYS A 351 4.43 -6.14 -32.72
C CYS A 351 3.88 -7.33 -31.94
N GLN A 352 3.72 -8.42 -32.62
CA GLN A 352 3.46 -9.75 -32.03
C GLN A 352 4.72 -10.20 -31.29
N ILE A 353 4.88 -9.74 -30.08
CA ILE A 353 5.94 -10.27 -29.24
C ILE A 353 5.30 -11.16 -28.22
N THR A 354 5.13 -12.43 -28.55
CA THR A 354 5.12 -13.42 -27.46
C THR A 354 5.30 -14.82 -28.01
N ASN A 355 6.29 -15.49 -27.48
CA ASN A 355 6.44 -16.94 -27.63
C ASN A 355 5.40 -17.76 -26.85
N VAL A 356 4.50 -17.10 -26.09
CA VAL A 356 3.43 -17.76 -25.34
C VAL A 356 2.20 -16.85 -25.29
N LYS A 357 1.15 -17.21 -26.03
CA LYS A 357 -0.17 -16.58 -25.91
C LYS A 357 -0.83 -16.98 -24.59
N CYS A 358 -1.12 -15.99 -23.73
CA CYS A 358 -2.01 -16.18 -22.59
C CYS A 358 -3.45 -15.87 -23.02
N TRP A 359 -4.37 -16.80 -22.82
CA TRP A 359 -5.78 -16.64 -23.18
C TRP A 359 -6.57 -15.84 -22.15
N SER A 360 -6.11 -15.86 -20.90
CA SER A 360 -6.76 -15.20 -19.78
C SER A 360 -5.73 -14.73 -18.77
N TYR A 361 -6.01 -13.61 -18.08
CA TYR A 361 -5.18 -13.07 -17.04
C TYR A 361 -5.51 -13.70 -15.68
N ASN A 362 -4.89 -14.84 -15.39
CA ASN A 362 -5.02 -15.50 -14.10
C ASN A 362 -3.80 -16.38 -13.79
N GLU A 363 -3.68 -16.82 -12.54
CA GLU A 363 -2.52 -17.55 -12.05
C GLU A 363 -2.29 -18.88 -12.77
N LYS A 364 -3.36 -19.55 -13.20
CA LYS A 364 -3.27 -20.83 -13.90
C LYS A 364 -2.71 -20.68 -15.32
N GLU A 365 -3.27 -19.77 -16.10
CA GLU A 365 -2.83 -19.52 -17.46
C GLU A 365 -1.40 -18.96 -17.50
N LEU A 366 -1.08 -18.05 -16.58
CA LEU A 366 0.23 -17.42 -16.54
C LEU A 366 1.36 -18.36 -16.05
N LYS A 367 1.05 -19.52 -15.47
CA LYS A 367 2.06 -20.55 -15.20
C LYS A 367 2.83 -20.97 -16.44
N LYS A 368 2.22 -20.89 -17.62
CA LYS A 368 2.82 -21.19 -18.92
C LYS A 368 3.85 -20.16 -19.37
N SER A 369 3.78 -18.93 -18.86
CA SER A 369 4.75 -17.89 -19.21
C SER A 369 6.14 -18.21 -18.64
N LYS A 370 7.17 -17.97 -19.44
CA LYS A 370 8.57 -18.08 -19.04
C LYS A 370 9.14 -16.77 -18.47
N VAL A 371 8.38 -15.67 -18.57
CA VAL A 371 8.81 -14.37 -18.08
C VAL A 371 8.73 -14.34 -16.56
N ARG A 372 9.87 -14.20 -15.91
CA ARG A 372 9.99 -14.15 -14.44
C ARG A 372 10.89 -12.98 -14.04
N ILE A 373 10.32 -12.05 -13.26
CA ILE A 373 11.07 -10.94 -12.69
C ILE A 373 11.34 -11.27 -11.21
N LYS A 374 12.57 -11.66 -10.92
CA LYS A 374 12.98 -12.09 -9.57
C LYS A 374 13.00 -10.94 -8.57
N HIS A 375 13.36 -9.75 -9.02
CA HIS A 375 13.41 -8.53 -8.20
C HIS A 375 12.40 -7.52 -8.72
N GLY A 376 11.28 -7.36 -8.01
CA GLY A 376 10.13 -6.56 -8.47
C GLY A 376 10.49 -5.15 -8.90
N HIS A 377 11.46 -4.53 -8.22
CA HIS A 377 11.92 -3.18 -8.57
C HIS A 377 12.58 -3.05 -9.97
N GLU A 378 12.94 -4.16 -10.62
CA GLU A 378 13.46 -4.16 -11.99
C GLU A 378 12.35 -4.07 -13.05
N LEU A 379 11.11 -4.46 -12.69
CA LEU A 379 9.98 -4.48 -13.61
C LEU A 379 9.73 -3.11 -14.23
N MET A 380 9.74 -2.06 -13.40
CA MET A 380 9.47 -0.68 -13.87
C MET A 380 10.49 -0.23 -14.94
N LYS A 381 11.79 -0.51 -14.75
CA LYS A 381 12.81 -0.17 -15.74
C LYS A 381 12.59 -0.90 -17.06
N LYS A 382 12.22 -2.19 -17.02
CA LYS A 382 11.93 -3.01 -18.20
C LYS A 382 10.65 -2.51 -18.91
N PHE A 383 9.61 -2.20 -18.16
CA PHE A 383 8.34 -1.70 -18.65
C PHE A 383 8.49 -0.35 -19.39
N ILE A 384 9.18 0.61 -18.78
CA ILE A 384 9.47 1.90 -19.41
C ILE A 384 10.33 1.72 -20.67
N GLY A 385 11.35 0.86 -20.60
CA GLY A 385 12.28 0.61 -21.70
C GLY A 385 11.75 -0.30 -22.82
N GLY A 386 10.55 -0.88 -22.68
CA GLY A 386 9.98 -1.81 -23.65
C GLY A 386 10.76 -3.11 -23.78
N LYS A 387 11.28 -3.60 -22.68
CA LYS A 387 12.13 -4.81 -22.62
C LYS A 387 11.48 -5.94 -21.82
N ILE A 388 10.15 -5.96 -21.76
CA ILE A 388 9.37 -7.03 -21.14
C ILE A 388 8.99 -8.04 -22.21
#